data_229e10767430ef4cd97c06c2b605a0b7
#
_entry.id   229e10767430ef4cd97c06c2b605a0b7
#
_cell.length_a   1.000
_cell.length_b   1.000
_cell.length_c   1.000
_cell.angle_alpha   90.00
_cell.angle_beta   90.00
_cell.angle_gamma   90.00
#
_symmetry.space_group_name_H-M   'P 1'
#
loop_
_entity.id
_entity.type
_entity.pdbx_description
1 polymer ?
#
loop_
_entity_poly.entity_id
_entity_poly.type
_entity_poly.pdbx_seq_one_letter_code
_entity_poly.pdbx_strand_id
1 'polypeptide(L)'
;MIHLILGGARSGKSGYAERQLADLCPANVRPWYLATAEAADEEMARRIAHHQTARQGGSLEWQLAEVPLDLAKALVQRSGSGAPVLVDCLTLWLSNQLCFGADMASERAALLQAVAEFDGDLLLVSNEVGSGIVPLGELSRRFVDEAGWLNQALAAKADRVTLVVAGLPLALKPVSSDSSGSLGLSASGTSPDPRGKV
;
A
#
# COMPACT_ATOMS: atom_id res chain seq x y z
N MET A 1 -6.05 -1.28 -11.85
CA MET A 1 -6.49 -0.77 -10.50
C MET A 1 -5.30 -0.65 -9.57
N ILE A 2 -5.17 0.47 -8.85
CA ILE A 2 -4.11 0.70 -7.85
C ILE A 2 -4.71 0.63 -6.45
N HIS A 3 -4.22 -0.30 -5.61
CA HIS A 3 -4.69 -0.51 -4.25
C HIS A 3 -3.55 -0.33 -3.24
N LEU A 4 -3.60 0.71 -2.42
CA LEU A 4 -2.67 0.94 -1.31
C LEU A 4 -3.18 0.25 -0.04
N ILE A 5 -2.35 -0.59 0.58
CA ILE A 5 -2.68 -1.37 1.77
C ILE A 5 -1.72 -0.95 2.89
N LEU A 6 -2.27 -0.26 3.87
CA LEU A 6 -1.56 0.29 5.03
C LEU A 6 -1.77 -0.58 6.27
N GLY A 7 -0.88 -0.47 7.25
CA GLY A 7 -1.04 -1.10 8.55
C GLY A 7 0.25 -1.16 9.34
N GLY A 8 0.17 -1.31 10.65
CA GLY A 8 1.31 -1.46 11.52
C GLY A 8 2.10 -2.76 11.31
N ALA A 9 3.21 -2.91 12.01
CA ALA A 9 3.95 -4.17 12.02
C ALA A 9 3.03 -5.33 12.50
N ARG A 10 3.11 -6.47 11.82
CA ARG A 10 2.30 -7.68 12.12
C ARG A 10 0.79 -7.47 12.14
N SER A 11 0.28 -6.44 11.45
CA SER A 11 -1.17 -6.17 11.34
C SER A 11 -1.95 -7.17 10.48
N GLY A 12 -1.27 -8.03 9.70
CA GLY A 12 -1.89 -8.94 8.73
C GLY A 12 -2.02 -8.38 7.31
N LYS A 13 -1.44 -7.20 7.03
CA LYS A 13 -1.56 -6.50 5.74
C LYS A 13 -1.03 -7.30 4.54
N SER A 14 0.14 -7.98 4.67
CA SER A 14 0.69 -8.79 3.57
C SER A 14 -0.24 -9.94 3.20
N GLY A 15 -0.71 -10.71 4.18
CA GLY A 15 -1.68 -11.79 3.92
C GLY A 15 -3.03 -11.27 3.40
N TYR A 16 -3.46 -10.07 3.81
CA TYR A 16 -4.63 -9.42 3.21
C TYR A 16 -4.39 -9.07 1.74
N ALA A 17 -3.22 -8.49 1.42
CA ALA A 17 -2.84 -8.13 0.05
C ALA A 17 -2.76 -9.36 -0.86
N GLU A 18 -2.17 -10.45 -0.38
CA GLU A 18 -2.08 -11.71 -1.12
C GLU A 18 -3.47 -12.28 -1.45
N ARG A 19 -4.41 -12.28 -0.50
CA ARG A 19 -5.80 -12.70 -0.75
C ARG A 19 -6.51 -11.80 -1.75
N GLN A 20 -6.36 -10.46 -1.61
CA GLN A 20 -6.97 -9.52 -2.55
C GLN A 20 -6.42 -9.69 -3.96
N LEU A 21 -5.13 -9.98 -4.10
CA LEU A 21 -4.54 -10.22 -5.41
C LEU A 21 -4.99 -11.56 -5.98
N ALA A 22 -5.19 -12.59 -5.15
CA ALA A 22 -5.72 -13.88 -5.60
C ALA A 22 -7.12 -13.74 -6.21
N ASP A 23 -7.96 -12.89 -5.63
CA ASP A 23 -9.30 -12.60 -6.15
C ASP A 23 -9.28 -11.84 -7.49
N LEU A 24 -8.21 -11.08 -7.76
CA LEU A 24 -8.03 -10.29 -8.99
C LEU A 24 -7.29 -11.06 -10.09
N CYS A 25 -6.53 -12.09 -9.72
CA CYS A 25 -5.64 -12.78 -10.63
C CYS A 25 -6.42 -13.67 -11.59
N PRO A 26 -6.32 -13.48 -12.92
CA PRO A 26 -6.99 -14.35 -13.88
C PRO A 26 -6.48 -15.78 -13.79
N ALA A 27 -7.34 -16.75 -14.13
CA ALA A 27 -6.94 -18.15 -14.19
C ALA A 27 -5.77 -18.33 -15.14
N ASN A 28 -4.78 -19.14 -14.74
CA ASN A 28 -3.55 -19.41 -15.49
C ASN A 28 -2.58 -18.24 -15.66
N VAL A 29 -2.80 -17.11 -14.97
CA VAL A 29 -1.83 -16.01 -14.89
C VAL A 29 -1.03 -16.15 -13.59
N ARG A 30 0.30 -16.03 -13.69
CA ARG A 30 1.20 -16.01 -12.53
C ARG A 30 1.46 -14.56 -12.15
N PRO A 31 0.99 -14.10 -10.98
CA PRO A 31 1.20 -12.73 -10.55
C PRO A 31 2.64 -12.48 -10.12
N TRP A 32 3.07 -11.22 -10.15
CA TRP A 32 4.37 -10.80 -9.66
C TRP A 32 4.33 -10.44 -8.17
N TYR A 33 5.33 -10.94 -7.44
CA TYR A 33 5.64 -10.49 -6.09
C TYR A 33 6.99 -9.77 -6.12
N LEU A 34 6.98 -8.46 -5.87
CA LEU A 34 8.18 -7.64 -5.79
C LEU A 34 8.57 -7.50 -4.32
N ALA A 35 9.58 -8.24 -3.91
CA ALA A 35 10.14 -8.19 -2.57
C ALA A 35 11.17 -7.06 -2.49
N THR A 36 10.99 -6.14 -1.56
CA THR A 36 11.90 -5.01 -1.35
C THR A 36 12.84 -5.21 -0.18
N ALA A 37 12.67 -6.30 0.57
CA ALA A 37 13.53 -6.64 1.69
C ALA A 37 14.90 -7.07 1.21
N GLU A 38 15.95 -6.55 1.84
CA GLU A 38 17.30 -7.12 1.83
C GLU A 38 17.54 -7.90 3.11
N ALA A 39 18.23 -9.03 3.00
CA ALA A 39 18.65 -9.82 4.16
C ALA A 39 19.88 -9.16 4.83
N ALA A 40 19.68 -7.96 5.42
CA ALA A 40 20.75 -7.21 6.04
C ALA A 40 21.28 -7.87 7.34
N ASP A 41 20.45 -8.69 7.99
CA ASP A 41 20.78 -9.43 9.19
C ASP A 41 20.01 -10.75 9.27
N GLU A 42 20.36 -11.60 10.27
CA GLU A 42 19.72 -12.92 10.47
C GLU A 42 18.22 -12.82 10.84
N GLU A 43 17.79 -11.74 11.49
CA GLU A 43 16.37 -11.57 11.82
C GLU A 43 15.59 -11.30 10.54
N MET A 44 16.09 -10.42 9.68
CA MET A 44 15.47 -10.10 8.38
C MET A 44 15.48 -11.32 7.46
N ALA A 45 16.56 -12.09 7.43
CA ALA A 45 16.64 -13.34 6.67
C ALA A 45 15.57 -14.33 7.12
N ARG A 46 15.34 -14.48 8.43
CA ARG A 46 14.27 -15.34 8.98
C ARG A 46 12.87 -14.83 8.62
N ARG A 47 12.66 -13.52 8.63
CA ARG A 47 11.38 -12.92 8.21
C ARG A 47 11.09 -13.17 6.73
N ILE A 48 12.09 -12.96 5.87
CA ILE A 48 11.98 -13.26 4.43
C ILE A 48 11.65 -14.74 4.21
N ALA A 49 12.38 -15.66 4.85
CA ALA A 49 12.12 -17.10 4.75
C ALA A 49 10.72 -17.48 5.22
N HIS A 50 10.23 -16.89 6.31
CA HIS A 50 8.88 -17.13 6.80
C HIS A 50 7.82 -16.69 5.77
N HIS A 51 7.96 -15.51 5.19
CA HIS A 51 7.06 -15.02 4.13
C HIS A 51 7.13 -15.88 2.86
N GLN A 52 8.33 -16.36 2.49
CA GLN A 52 8.50 -17.27 1.35
C GLN A 52 7.79 -18.61 1.60
N THR A 53 7.94 -19.18 2.79
CA THR A 53 7.29 -20.46 3.15
C THR A 53 5.77 -20.32 3.21
N ALA A 54 5.24 -19.22 3.77
CA ALA A 54 3.80 -18.96 3.81
C ALA A 54 3.19 -18.88 2.40
N ARG A 55 3.90 -18.27 1.45
CA ARG A 55 3.46 -18.17 0.04
C ARG A 55 3.48 -19.50 -0.69
N GLN A 56 4.45 -20.39 -0.39
CA GLN A 56 4.53 -21.72 -1.02
C GLN A 56 3.34 -22.61 -0.70
N GLY A 57 2.64 -22.38 0.43
CA GLY A 57 1.40 -23.08 0.80
C GLY A 57 0.13 -22.44 0.24
N GLY A 58 0.23 -21.33 -0.51
CA GLY A 58 -0.90 -20.59 -1.08
C GLY A 58 -1.40 -21.17 -2.41
N SER A 59 -2.54 -20.65 -2.88
CA SER A 59 -3.19 -21.06 -4.14
C SER A 59 -2.57 -20.45 -5.39
N LEU A 60 -1.64 -19.49 -5.26
CA LEU A 60 -1.03 -18.76 -6.37
C LEU A 60 0.40 -19.21 -6.62
N GLU A 61 0.73 -19.42 -7.89
CA GLU A 61 2.10 -19.57 -8.34
C GLU A 61 2.71 -18.20 -8.65
N TRP A 62 3.55 -17.70 -7.75
CA TRP A 62 4.16 -16.39 -7.87
C TRP A 62 5.37 -16.34 -8.80
N GLN A 63 5.49 -15.26 -9.56
CA GLN A 63 6.75 -14.82 -10.14
C GLN A 63 7.42 -13.89 -9.13
N LEU A 64 8.59 -14.28 -8.60
CA LEU A 64 9.29 -13.52 -7.57
C LEU A 64 10.39 -12.66 -8.20
N ALA A 65 10.49 -11.40 -7.78
CA ALA A 65 11.63 -10.52 -8.06
C ALA A 65 12.05 -9.78 -6.78
N GLU A 66 13.34 -9.78 -6.50
CA GLU A 66 13.93 -8.96 -5.45
C GLU A 66 14.26 -7.59 -6.01
N VAL A 67 13.67 -6.55 -5.45
CA VAL A 67 13.75 -5.17 -5.94
C VAL A 67 13.98 -4.22 -4.76
N PRO A 68 15.17 -4.26 -4.16
CA PRO A 68 15.44 -3.43 -2.99
C PRO A 68 15.49 -1.93 -3.29
N LEU A 69 15.92 -1.52 -4.50
CA LEU A 69 16.15 -0.13 -4.88
C LEU A 69 15.36 0.30 -6.12
N ASP A 70 15.51 -0.39 -7.25
CA ASP A 70 14.99 0.02 -8.57
C ASP A 70 13.47 -0.23 -8.75
N LEU A 71 12.65 0.12 -7.75
CA LEU A 71 11.22 -0.23 -7.75
C LEU A 71 10.45 0.43 -8.90
N ALA A 72 10.69 1.71 -9.18
CA ALA A 72 10.03 2.41 -10.28
C ALA A 72 10.29 1.72 -11.62
N LYS A 73 11.55 1.37 -11.90
CA LYS A 73 11.96 0.64 -13.12
C LYS A 73 11.31 -0.75 -13.18
N ALA A 74 11.24 -1.45 -12.05
CA ALA A 74 10.61 -2.76 -11.97
C ALA A 74 9.10 -2.72 -12.28
N LEU A 75 8.41 -1.65 -11.86
CA LEU A 75 6.99 -1.43 -12.19
C LEU A 75 6.81 -1.13 -13.68
N VAL A 76 7.60 -0.23 -14.26
CA VAL A 76 7.55 0.09 -15.70
C VAL A 76 7.73 -1.18 -16.55
N GLN A 77 8.66 -2.06 -16.20
CA GLN A 77 8.91 -3.30 -16.93
C GLN A 77 7.73 -4.30 -16.89
N ARG A 78 6.83 -4.19 -15.94
CA ARG A 78 5.69 -5.11 -15.73
C ARG A 78 4.34 -4.50 -16.09
N SER A 79 4.32 -3.19 -16.33
CA SER A 79 3.14 -2.47 -16.80
C SER A 79 2.66 -3.06 -18.14
N GLY A 80 1.36 -3.24 -18.29
CA GLY A 80 0.75 -3.79 -19.50
C GLY A 80 0.99 -5.29 -19.73
N SER A 81 1.64 -6.02 -18.80
CA SER A 81 1.89 -7.46 -18.94
C SER A 81 0.65 -8.34 -18.78
N GLY A 82 -0.45 -7.78 -18.25
CA GLY A 82 -1.67 -8.51 -17.89
C GLY A 82 -1.55 -9.34 -16.60
N ALA A 83 -0.37 -9.39 -15.97
CA ALA A 83 -0.17 -10.07 -14.70
C ALA A 83 -0.26 -9.05 -13.55
N PRO A 84 -1.09 -9.29 -12.53
CA PRO A 84 -1.15 -8.45 -11.34
C PRO A 84 0.19 -8.38 -10.60
N VAL A 85 0.46 -7.24 -9.95
CA VAL A 85 1.72 -7.00 -9.22
C VAL A 85 1.43 -6.67 -7.77
N LEU A 86 2.14 -7.33 -6.86
CA LEU A 86 2.18 -7.02 -5.44
C LEU A 86 3.58 -6.54 -5.04
N VAL A 87 3.67 -5.37 -4.42
CA VAL A 87 4.90 -4.83 -3.81
C VAL A 87 4.83 -4.99 -2.29
N ASP A 88 5.74 -5.73 -1.70
CA ASP A 88 5.82 -5.91 -0.24
C ASP A 88 7.28 -5.74 0.26
N CYS A 89 7.63 -4.59 0.86
CA CYS A 89 6.79 -3.43 1.14
C CYS A 89 7.53 -2.10 0.84
N LEU A 90 6.77 -1.05 0.62
CA LEU A 90 7.31 0.30 0.36
C LEU A 90 8.18 0.85 1.51
N THR A 91 7.88 0.46 2.74
CA THR A 91 8.65 0.90 3.91
C THR A 91 10.07 0.35 3.93
N LEU A 92 10.29 -0.89 3.49
CA LEU A 92 11.64 -1.45 3.36
C LEU A 92 12.38 -0.83 2.17
N TRP A 93 11.69 -0.65 1.03
CA TRP A 93 12.25 0.10 -0.09
C TRP A 93 12.72 1.51 0.34
N LEU A 94 11.89 2.25 1.09
CA LEU A 94 12.24 3.58 1.62
C LEU A 94 13.45 3.51 2.55
N SER A 95 13.51 2.51 3.44
CA SER A 95 14.66 2.31 4.33
C SER A 95 15.95 2.08 3.54
N ASN A 96 15.89 1.25 2.51
CA ASN A 96 17.04 0.97 1.65
C ASN A 96 17.51 2.25 0.96
N GLN A 97 16.61 3.03 0.35
CA GLN A 97 16.94 4.29 -0.31
C GLN A 97 17.64 5.27 0.65
N LEU A 98 17.13 5.43 1.88
CA LEU A 98 17.75 6.29 2.88
C LEU A 98 19.13 5.80 3.32
N CYS A 99 19.32 4.48 3.47
CA CYS A 99 20.62 3.89 3.82
C CYS A 99 21.66 4.06 2.71
N PHE A 100 21.25 4.01 1.44
CA PHE A 100 22.12 4.24 0.29
C PHE A 100 22.34 5.73 -0.02
N GLY A 101 21.71 6.64 0.74
CA GLY A 101 21.90 8.09 0.56
C GLY A 101 21.26 8.64 -0.71
N ALA A 102 20.22 8.01 -1.21
CA ALA A 102 19.49 8.44 -2.39
C ALA A 102 18.82 9.80 -2.21
N ASP A 103 18.64 10.53 -3.31
CA ASP A 103 17.75 11.70 -3.35
C ASP A 103 16.28 11.25 -3.29
N MET A 104 15.72 11.31 -2.09
CA MET A 104 14.35 10.87 -1.84
C MET A 104 13.29 11.63 -2.64
N ALA A 105 13.55 12.89 -3.01
CA ALA A 105 12.62 13.64 -3.84
C ALA A 105 12.52 13.05 -5.26
N SER A 106 13.67 12.73 -5.85
CA SER A 106 13.75 12.10 -7.18
C SER A 106 13.19 10.68 -7.17
N GLU A 107 13.57 9.86 -6.18
CA GLU A 107 13.11 8.47 -6.08
C GLU A 107 11.58 8.38 -5.86
N ARG A 108 11.04 9.24 -4.99
CA ARG A 108 9.60 9.34 -4.77
C ARG A 108 8.88 9.80 -6.03
N ALA A 109 9.41 10.81 -6.73
CA ALA A 109 8.79 11.29 -7.98
C ALA A 109 8.76 10.19 -9.05
N ALA A 110 9.86 9.48 -9.25
CA ALA A 110 9.95 8.37 -10.21
C ALA A 110 8.97 7.23 -9.86
N LEU A 111 8.88 6.85 -8.58
CA LEU A 111 7.92 5.84 -8.13
C LEU A 111 6.48 6.28 -8.35
N LEU A 112 6.13 7.53 -7.99
CA LEU A 112 4.78 8.07 -8.17
C LEU A 112 4.39 8.17 -9.64
N GLN A 113 5.33 8.45 -10.52
CA GLN A 113 5.10 8.43 -11.97
C GLN A 113 4.85 6.99 -12.45
N ALA A 114 5.71 6.04 -12.09
CA ALA A 114 5.55 4.64 -12.47
C ALA A 114 4.22 4.04 -11.99
N VAL A 115 3.77 4.41 -10.78
CA VAL A 115 2.47 4.00 -10.24
C VAL A 115 1.31 4.63 -11.01
N ALA A 116 1.39 5.92 -11.34
CA ALA A 116 0.33 6.62 -12.07
C ALA A 116 0.15 6.12 -13.51
N GLU A 117 1.24 5.66 -14.13
CA GLU A 117 1.27 5.16 -15.51
C GLU A 117 1.11 3.63 -15.58
N PHE A 118 0.96 2.96 -14.43
CA PHE A 118 0.87 1.51 -14.40
C PHE A 118 -0.45 1.01 -15.02
N ASP A 119 -0.32 0.20 -16.06
CA ASP A 119 -1.45 -0.46 -16.71
C ASP A 119 -1.60 -1.89 -16.18
N GLY A 120 -2.65 -2.13 -15.39
CA GLY A 120 -2.95 -3.40 -14.73
C GLY A 120 -3.38 -3.25 -13.28
N ASP A 121 -3.37 -4.37 -12.56
CA ASP A 121 -3.66 -4.42 -11.12
C ASP A 121 -2.37 -4.36 -10.31
N LEU A 122 -2.25 -3.32 -9.47
CA LEU A 122 -1.09 -3.04 -8.65
C LEU A 122 -1.49 -2.89 -7.19
N LEU A 123 -0.99 -3.80 -6.34
CA LEU A 123 -1.17 -3.75 -4.89
C LEU A 123 0.13 -3.29 -4.24
N LEU A 124 0.06 -2.26 -3.42
CA LEU A 124 1.19 -1.66 -2.72
C LEU A 124 1.02 -1.82 -1.21
N VAL A 125 1.91 -2.56 -0.57
CA VAL A 125 1.90 -2.73 0.89
C VAL A 125 2.86 -1.72 1.51
N SER A 126 2.38 -0.98 2.53
CA SER A 126 3.21 -0.04 3.29
C SER A 126 2.89 -0.08 4.79
N ASN A 127 3.89 0.20 5.62
CA ASN A 127 3.64 0.36 7.04
C ASN A 127 3.16 1.78 7.35
N GLU A 128 2.19 1.87 8.28
CA GLU A 128 1.90 3.09 9.01
C GLU A 128 2.86 3.18 10.20
N VAL A 129 3.74 4.18 10.19
CA VAL A 129 4.80 4.36 11.20
C VAL A 129 4.70 5.69 11.94
N GLY A 130 3.77 6.56 11.53
CA GLY A 130 3.62 7.93 12.05
C GLY A 130 2.75 8.04 13.30
N SER A 131 2.01 6.99 13.69
CA SER A 131 1.05 7.02 14.82
C SER A 131 1.70 6.81 16.19
N GLY A 132 3.03 6.70 16.27
CA GLY A 132 3.77 6.48 17.51
C GLY A 132 4.39 7.75 18.08
N ILE A 133 5.25 7.57 19.11
CA ILE A 133 6.07 8.66 19.66
C ILE A 133 7.10 9.08 18.63
N VAL A 134 7.32 10.40 18.50
CA VAL A 134 8.34 10.96 17.60
C VAL A 134 9.73 10.43 18.00
N PRO A 135 10.47 9.77 17.09
CA PRO A 135 11.76 9.20 17.42
C PRO A 135 12.82 10.25 17.78
N LEU A 136 13.75 9.90 18.68
CA LEU A 136 14.83 10.80 19.08
C LEU A 136 15.92 10.91 18.00
N GLY A 137 16.17 9.83 17.22
CA GLY A 137 17.19 9.80 16.17
C GLY A 137 16.77 10.59 14.94
N GLU A 138 17.70 11.36 14.35
CA GLU A 138 17.43 12.17 13.16
C GLU A 138 17.02 11.31 11.95
N LEU A 139 17.74 10.23 11.68
CA LEU A 139 17.42 9.30 10.59
C LEU A 139 16.03 8.68 10.77
N SER A 140 15.68 8.31 12.00
CA SER A 140 14.35 7.75 12.30
C SER A 140 13.23 8.76 12.09
N ARG A 141 13.44 10.03 12.45
CA ARG A 141 12.46 11.11 12.17
C ARG A 141 12.30 11.31 10.66
N ARG A 142 13.43 11.42 9.93
CA ARG A 142 13.43 11.54 8.47
C ARG A 142 12.69 10.36 7.81
N PHE A 143 12.92 9.14 8.29
CA PHE A 143 12.21 7.96 7.81
C PHE A 143 10.69 8.06 8.03
N VAL A 144 10.24 8.49 9.21
CA VAL A 144 8.80 8.67 9.52
C VAL A 144 8.18 9.73 8.61
N ASP A 145 8.86 10.87 8.43
CA ASP A 145 8.37 11.96 7.57
C ASP A 145 8.27 11.51 6.10
N GLU A 146 9.31 10.88 5.57
CA GLU A 146 9.33 10.39 4.19
C GLU A 146 8.27 9.29 3.96
N ALA A 147 8.06 8.38 4.93
CA ALA A 147 7.02 7.36 4.87
C ALA A 147 5.62 7.99 4.85
N GLY A 148 5.40 9.01 5.67
CA GLY A 148 4.14 9.77 5.71
C GLY A 148 3.85 10.47 4.38
N TRP A 149 4.83 11.19 3.81
CA TRP A 149 4.68 11.86 2.52
C TRP A 149 4.46 10.87 1.37
N LEU A 150 5.18 9.75 1.36
CA LEU A 150 5.01 8.69 0.36
C LEU A 150 3.61 8.09 0.43
N ASN A 151 3.14 7.71 1.64
CA ASN A 151 1.82 7.13 1.85
C ASN A 151 0.71 8.09 1.43
N GLN A 152 0.80 9.40 1.75
CA GLN A 152 -0.17 10.41 1.33
C GLN A 152 -0.20 10.56 -0.19
N ALA A 153 0.96 10.67 -0.83
CA ALA A 153 1.06 10.84 -2.27
C ALA A 153 0.52 9.63 -3.05
N LEU A 154 0.78 8.41 -2.56
CA LEU A 154 0.23 7.19 -3.13
C LEU A 154 -1.27 7.04 -2.87
N ALA A 155 -1.75 7.39 -1.68
CA ALA A 155 -3.19 7.37 -1.37
C ALA A 155 -3.99 8.31 -2.28
N ALA A 156 -3.41 9.46 -2.67
CA ALA A 156 -4.05 10.38 -3.62
C ALA A 156 -4.22 9.74 -5.02
N LYS A 157 -3.26 8.92 -5.45
CA LYS A 157 -3.26 8.26 -6.77
C LYS A 157 -4.00 6.91 -6.79
N ALA A 158 -4.07 6.23 -5.67
CA ALA A 158 -4.69 4.90 -5.56
C ALA A 158 -6.20 4.96 -5.77
N ASP A 159 -6.75 3.94 -6.44
CA ASP A 159 -8.20 3.75 -6.59
C ASP A 159 -8.83 3.29 -5.26
N ARG A 160 -8.08 2.51 -4.48
CA ARG A 160 -8.48 1.99 -3.17
C ARG A 160 -7.38 2.21 -2.14
N VAL A 161 -7.77 2.52 -0.91
CA VAL A 161 -6.87 2.57 0.24
C VAL A 161 -7.51 1.81 1.39
N THR A 162 -6.79 0.84 1.94
CA THR A 162 -7.25 0.00 3.05
C THR A 162 -6.23 0.06 4.20
N LEU A 163 -6.73 0.31 5.41
CA LEU A 163 -5.94 0.17 6.64
C LEU A 163 -6.23 -1.20 7.27
N VAL A 164 -5.20 -1.99 7.53
CA VAL A 164 -5.34 -3.30 8.20
C VAL A 164 -4.87 -3.18 9.64
N VAL A 165 -5.79 -3.43 10.58
CA VAL A 165 -5.55 -3.40 12.03
C VAL A 165 -6.02 -4.73 12.63
N ALA A 166 -5.16 -5.42 13.36
CA ALA A 166 -5.46 -6.71 14.02
C ALA A 166 -6.07 -7.75 13.04
N GLY A 167 -5.60 -7.79 11.80
CA GLY A 167 -6.10 -8.69 10.76
C GLY A 167 -7.38 -8.22 10.06
N LEU A 168 -8.01 -7.14 10.54
CA LEU A 168 -9.27 -6.61 10.01
C LEU A 168 -9.00 -5.45 9.04
N PRO A 169 -9.56 -5.48 7.81
CA PRO A 169 -9.45 -4.39 6.87
C PRO A 169 -10.47 -3.28 7.15
N LEU A 170 -10.02 -2.04 7.12
CA LEU A 170 -10.83 -0.83 7.15
C LEU A 170 -10.62 -0.06 5.85
N ALA A 171 -11.68 0.13 5.06
CA ALA A 171 -11.61 0.92 3.84
C ALA A 171 -11.51 2.41 4.19
N LEU A 172 -10.40 3.05 3.79
CA LEU A 172 -10.20 4.50 3.90
C LEU A 172 -10.63 5.23 2.64
N LYS A 173 -10.39 4.62 1.46
CA LYS A 173 -10.84 5.09 0.16
C LYS A 173 -11.43 3.90 -0.58
N PRO A 174 -12.77 3.78 -0.64
CA PRO A 174 -13.42 2.71 -1.40
C PRO A 174 -13.27 2.97 -2.90
N VAL A 175 -13.46 1.92 -3.71
CA VAL A 175 -13.61 2.10 -5.16
C VAL A 175 -14.78 3.06 -5.39
N SER A 176 -14.56 4.11 -6.17
CA SER A 176 -15.64 4.97 -6.63
C SER A 176 -16.61 4.11 -7.46
N SER A 177 -17.72 3.67 -6.87
CA SER A 177 -18.82 3.18 -7.67
C SER A 177 -19.31 4.40 -8.47
N ASP A 178 -19.22 4.32 -9.78
CA ASP A 178 -19.77 5.35 -10.66
C ASP A 178 -21.18 5.75 -10.19
N SER A 179 -21.31 7.05 -10.06
CA SER A 179 -22.50 7.79 -9.68
C SER A 179 -23.79 7.26 -10.33
N SER A 180 -24.55 6.48 -9.58
CA SER A 180 -25.99 6.40 -9.78
C SER A 180 -26.67 6.05 -8.45
N GLY A 181 -26.99 7.08 -7.68
CA GLY A 181 -27.71 6.96 -6.43
C GLY A 181 -27.55 8.20 -5.57
N SER A 182 -28.10 9.34 -6.00
CA SER A 182 -28.33 10.48 -5.12
C SER A 182 -29.25 10.03 -4.00
N LEU A 183 -28.69 9.72 -2.83
CA LEU A 183 -29.45 9.68 -1.59
C LEU A 183 -29.87 11.11 -1.26
N GLY A 184 -31.04 11.49 -1.74
CA GLY A 184 -31.73 12.71 -1.35
C GLY A 184 -32.03 12.67 0.14
N LEU A 185 -31.18 13.25 0.95
CA LEU A 185 -31.51 13.69 2.30
C LEU A 185 -32.41 14.94 2.16
N SER A 186 -33.72 14.71 2.07
CA SER A 186 -34.70 15.78 2.28
C SER A 186 -34.65 16.15 3.77
N ALA A 187 -33.98 17.24 4.07
CA ALA A 187 -34.11 17.91 5.34
C ALA A 187 -35.52 18.57 5.39
N SER A 188 -36.49 17.89 5.98
CA SER A 188 -37.71 18.54 6.42
C SER A 188 -37.43 19.39 7.64
N GLY A 189 -37.12 20.67 7.41
CA GLY A 189 -37.02 21.69 8.43
C GLY A 189 -38.40 21.97 9.03
N THR A 190 -38.63 21.59 10.25
CA THR A 190 -39.65 22.21 11.12
C THR A 190 -38.90 23.19 12.03
N SER A 191 -39.06 24.46 11.70
CA SER A 191 -38.68 25.60 12.54
C SER A 191 -39.61 25.66 13.76
N PRO A 192 -39.14 25.79 15.00
CA PRO A 192 -39.99 26.11 16.14
C PRO A 192 -40.33 27.58 16.13
N ASP A 193 -41.60 27.89 16.21
CA ASP A 193 -42.20 29.22 16.40
C ASP A 193 -41.72 29.88 17.74
N PRO A 194 -41.20 31.12 17.72
CA PRO A 194 -40.74 31.80 18.97
C PRO A 194 -41.83 32.69 19.56
N ARG A 195 -43.06 32.19 19.78
CA ARG A 195 -44.07 32.94 20.53
C ARG A 195 -44.92 32.00 21.38
N GLY A 196 -44.49 31.83 22.63
CA GLY A 196 -45.33 31.29 23.70
C GLY A 196 -45.09 32.12 24.94
N LYS A 197 -45.95 33.14 25.15
CA LYS A 197 -46.08 33.87 26.39
C LYS A 197 -46.73 33.00 27.50
N VAL A 198 -46.27 33.29 28.63
CA VAL A 198 -46.70 33.25 30.02
C VAL A 198 -45.88 32.36 30.90
#